data_6d64350cba53077e0d6b6bbdd095ced1
#
_entry.id   6d64350cba53077e0d6b6bbdd095ced1
#
_cell.length_a   1.000
_cell.length_b   1.000
_cell.length_c   1.000
_cell.angle_alpha   90.00
_cell.angle_beta   90.00
_cell.angle_gamma   90.00
#
_symmetry.space_group_name_H-M   'P 1'
#
loop_
_entity.id
_entity.type
_entity.pdbx_description
1 polymer ?
#
loop_
_entity_poly.entity_id
_entity_poly.type
_entity_poly.pdbx_seq_one_letter_code
_entity_poly.pdbx_strand_id
1 'polypeptide(L)'
;MQPSSPTRTVALFISDLHLQPEMPETTAAFLHFLQRHAIHAKQLYLLGDIFEYWAGDDDLTSPFAHTIATALRRVSDAGVALFWIAGNRDFLVGDVFAKATQATLLEDPTILQLGENRYILSHGDQLCTDDVAYQHFRTQVRQSAWKTAFLARPLAERKEIIAGMRMQSQQHQKNQLDKHAERIMDVNPAAVTALFSRTASTTLIHGHTHRPGSHLNETTRRYVLSDWDVDHHPARGGWLALQQDGSLLRYNVTGDCIT
;
A
#
# COMPACT_ATOMS: atom_id res chain seq x y z
N MET A 1 21.59 -33.74 9.60
CA MET A 1 20.55 -32.71 9.43
C MET A 1 20.46 -32.45 7.94
N GLN A 2 19.36 -32.81 7.28
CA GLN A 2 19.13 -32.41 5.89
C GLN A 2 18.88 -30.89 5.88
N PRO A 3 19.44 -30.13 4.91
CA PRO A 3 19.09 -28.75 4.76
C PRO A 3 17.58 -28.68 4.48
N SER A 4 16.85 -27.91 5.32
CA SER A 4 15.44 -27.62 5.08
C SER A 4 15.31 -27.03 3.68
N SER A 5 14.44 -27.63 2.86
CA SER A 5 14.11 -27.05 1.55
C SER A 5 13.74 -25.57 1.74
N PRO A 6 14.19 -24.68 0.85
CA PRO A 6 13.90 -23.26 0.99
C PRO A 6 12.37 -23.09 1.05
N THR A 7 11.89 -22.45 2.13
CA THR A 7 10.48 -22.22 2.36
C THR A 7 9.96 -21.35 1.20
N ARG A 8 8.94 -21.83 0.48
CA ARG A 8 8.42 -21.15 -0.72
C ARG A 8 7.59 -19.92 -0.28
N THR A 9 7.89 -18.75 -0.83
CA THR A 9 7.09 -17.54 -0.62
C THR A 9 5.70 -17.70 -1.24
N VAL A 10 4.68 -17.55 -0.40
CA VAL A 10 3.27 -17.62 -0.83
C VAL A 10 2.76 -16.26 -1.24
N ALA A 11 2.99 -15.24 -0.42
CA ALA A 11 2.51 -13.89 -0.68
C ALA A 11 3.56 -12.84 -0.30
N LEU A 12 3.59 -11.76 -1.06
CA LEU A 12 4.37 -10.55 -0.78
C LEU A 12 3.41 -9.38 -0.55
N PHE A 13 3.78 -8.50 0.38
CA PHE A 13 2.99 -7.32 0.74
C PHE A 13 3.89 -6.09 0.69
N ILE A 14 3.47 -5.06 -0.04
CA ILE A 14 4.11 -3.74 -0.14
C ILE A 14 3.06 -2.64 -0.09
N SER A 15 3.46 -1.44 0.32
CA SER A 15 2.64 -0.21 0.31
C SER A 15 3.53 1.03 0.30
N ASP A 16 2.93 2.18 0.17
CA ASP A 16 3.55 3.49 0.40
C ASP A 16 4.84 3.71 -0.42
N LEU A 17 4.76 3.39 -1.72
CA LEU A 17 5.87 3.59 -2.65
C LEU A 17 5.93 5.03 -3.18
N HIS A 18 4.79 5.71 -3.24
CA HIS A 18 4.67 7.09 -3.70
C HIS A 18 5.36 7.35 -5.04
N LEU A 19 5.24 6.39 -5.98
CA LEU A 19 5.91 6.43 -7.27
C LEU A 19 5.50 7.67 -8.07
N GLN A 20 6.50 8.40 -8.53
CA GLN A 20 6.37 9.60 -9.36
C GLN A 20 7.64 9.79 -10.20
N PRO A 21 7.59 10.56 -11.31
CA PRO A 21 8.75 10.76 -12.17
C PRO A 21 9.97 11.36 -11.47
N GLU A 22 9.74 12.15 -10.40
CA GLU A 22 10.76 12.83 -9.60
C GLU A 22 11.50 11.90 -8.63
N MET A 23 11.06 10.62 -8.50
CA MET A 23 11.66 9.60 -7.63
C MET A 23 12.20 8.42 -8.47
N PRO A 24 13.26 8.64 -9.31
CA PRO A 24 13.75 7.63 -10.24
C PRO A 24 14.41 6.43 -9.57
N GLU A 25 15.13 6.63 -8.45
CA GLU A 25 15.81 5.53 -7.74
C GLU A 25 14.79 4.63 -7.02
N THR A 26 13.77 5.21 -6.42
CA THR A 26 12.64 4.47 -5.83
C THR A 26 11.89 3.69 -6.89
N THR A 27 11.64 4.30 -8.06
CA THR A 27 11.02 3.61 -9.19
C THR A 27 11.89 2.46 -9.69
N ALA A 28 13.20 2.65 -9.82
CA ALA A 28 14.12 1.59 -10.22
C ALA A 28 14.17 0.44 -9.21
N ALA A 29 14.18 0.75 -7.91
CA ALA A 29 14.13 -0.24 -6.84
C ALA A 29 12.83 -1.07 -6.89
N PHE A 30 11.70 -0.43 -7.12
CA PHE A 30 10.42 -1.13 -7.30
C PHE A 30 10.42 -2.04 -8.52
N LEU A 31 10.89 -1.58 -9.67
CA LEU A 31 10.99 -2.39 -10.88
C LEU A 31 11.92 -3.58 -10.68
N HIS A 32 13.03 -3.39 -9.97
CA HIS A 32 13.94 -4.47 -9.57
C HIS A 32 13.27 -5.48 -8.64
N PHE A 33 12.53 -5.01 -7.62
CA PHE A 33 11.73 -5.88 -6.74
C PHE A 33 10.74 -6.74 -7.54
N LEU A 34 10.02 -6.16 -8.48
CA LEU A 34 9.09 -6.91 -9.33
C LEU A 34 9.81 -8.02 -10.11
N GLN A 35 10.96 -7.70 -10.72
CA GLN A 35 11.71 -8.61 -11.58
C GLN A 35 12.47 -9.70 -10.82
N ARG A 36 12.90 -9.43 -9.59
CA ARG A 36 13.77 -10.35 -8.84
C ARG A 36 13.07 -11.10 -7.73
N HIS A 37 12.00 -10.55 -7.19
CA HIS A 37 11.32 -11.12 -6.03
C HIS A 37 9.86 -11.45 -6.32
N ALA A 38 9.08 -10.49 -6.84
CA ALA A 38 7.64 -10.66 -7.01
C ALA A 38 7.29 -11.80 -7.98
N ILE A 39 8.01 -11.96 -9.10
CA ILE A 39 7.76 -13.02 -10.10
C ILE A 39 7.93 -14.45 -9.56
N HIS A 40 8.53 -14.62 -8.38
CA HIS A 40 8.75 -15.93 -7.76
C HIS A 40 7.72 -16.25 -6.66
N ALA A 41 6.86 -15.30 -6.30
CA ALA A 41 5.77 -15.51 -5.35
C ALA A 41 4.53 -16.08 -6.06
N LYS A 42 3.56 -16.58 -5.28
CA LYS A 42 2.25 -16.92 -5.82
C LYS A 42 1.32 -15.71 -5.91
N GLN A 43 1.47 -14.77 -4.99
CA GLN A 43 0.59 -13.61 -4.82
C GLN A 43 1.41 -12.36 -4.48
N LEU A 44 1.01 -11.22 -5.02
CA LEU A 44 1.52 -9.90 -4.65
C LEU A 44 0.36 -9.00 -4.26
N TYR A 45 0.42 -8.45 -3.05
CA TYR A 45 -0.54 -7.51 -2.50
C TYR A 45 0.06 -6.10 -2.45
N LEU A 46 -0.58 -5.18 -3.13
CA LEU A 46 -0.28 -3.75 -3.18
C LEU A 46 -1.28 -3.06 -2.26
N LEU A 47 -0.84 -2.66 -1.06
CA LEU A 47 -1.72 -2.16 0.00
C LEU A 47 -1.83 -0.63 0.03
N GLY A 48 -1.93 -0.02 -1.15
CA GLY A 48 -2.20 1.40 -1.33
C GLY A 48 -0.98 2.30 -1.34
N ASP A 49 -1.18 3.52 -1.82
CA ASP A 49 -0.17 4.56 -1.99
C ASP A 49 1.03 4.07 -2.82
N ILE A 50 0.75 3.29 -3.87
CA ILE A 50 1.75 2.86 -4.84
C ILE A 50 2.15 4.03 -5.73
N PHE A 51 1.18 4.85 -6.14
CA PHE A 51 1.45 6.12 -6.80
C PHE A 51 1.38 7.28 -5.80
N GLU A 52 2.21 8.30 -5.99
CA GLU A 52 2.12 9.54 -5.21
C GLU A 52 0.77 10.23 -5.37
N TYR A 53 0.14 10.04 -6.52
CA TYR A 53 -1.28 10.30 -6.76
C TYR A 53 -1.77 9.58 -8.01
N TRP A 54 -3.06 9.31 -8.08
CA TRP A 54 -3.72 8.79 -9.26
C TRP A 54 -4.94 9.66 -9.58
N ALA A 55 -4.93 10.29 -10.76
CA ALA A 55 -5.98 11.23 -11.15
C ALA A 55 -7.15 10.56 -11.91
N GLY A 56 -7.03 9.27 -12.18
CA GLY A 56 -7.98 8.43 -12.92
C GLY A 56 -7.30 7.60 -13.99
N ASP A 57 -7.97 6.57 -14.48
CA ASP A 57 -7.37 5.55 -15.35
C ASP A 57 -7.03 6.07 -16.77
N ASP A 58 -7.55 7.21 -17.18
CA ASP A 58 -7.15 7.89 -18.42
C ASP A 58 -5.71 8.43 -18.36
N ASP A 59 -5.09 8.50 -17.17
CA ASP A 59 -3.67 8.80 -17.01
C ASP A 59 -2.73 7.63 -17.34
N LEU A 60 -3.26 6.43 -17.56
CA LEU A 60 -2.48 5.28 -18.04
C LEU A 60 -1.73 5.54 -19.35
N THR A 61 -2.18 6.54 -20.12
CA THR A 61 -1.51 6.97 -21.36
C THR A 61 -0.23 7.76 -21.12
N SER A 62 0.01 8.23 -19.89
CA SER A 62 1.26 8.90 -19.54
C SER A 62 2.43 7.90 -19.55
N PRO A 63 3.63 8.30 -20.04
CA PRO A 63 4.76 7.38 -20.15
C PRO A 63 5.14 6.72 -18.81
N PHE A 64 5.03 7.47 -17.70
CA PHE A 64 5.36 6.96 -16.37
C PHE A 64 4.35 5.91 -15.91
N ALA A 65 3.05 6.22 -15.91
CA ALA A 65 2.02 5.28 -15.51
C ALA A 65 2.01 4.02 -16.39
N HIS A 66 2.23 4.18 -17.71
CA HIS A 66 2.33 3.07 -18.65
C HIS A 66 3.50 2.13 -18.32
N THR A 67 4.66 2.69 -17.94
CA THR A 67 5.84 1.90 -17.52
C THR A 67 5.52 1.04 -16.30
N ILE A 68 4.91 1.62 -15.27
CA ILE A 68 4.55 0.91 -14.04
C ILE A 68 3.48 -0.16 -14.33
N ALA A 69 2.43 0.19 -15.05
CA ALA A 69 1.37 -0.76 -15.41
C ALA A 69 1.92 -1.93 -16.24
N THR A 70 2.82 -1.67 -17.18
CA THR A 70 3.48 -2.70 -17.99
C THR A 70 4.35 -3.63 -17.13
N ALA A 71 5.06 -3.09 -16.14
CA ALA A 71 5.87 -3.89 -15.22
C ALA A 71 5.00 -4.81 -14.34
N LEU A 72 3.89 -4.28 -13.79
CA LEU A 72 2.91 -5.06 -13.04
C LEU A 72 2.26 -6.15 -13.92
N ARG A 73 1.92 -5.82 -15.16
CA ARG A 73 1.37 -6.79 -16.11
C ARG A 73 2.32 -7.95 -16.34
N ARG A 74 3.62 -7.72 -16.47
CA ARG A 74 4.62 -8.79 -16.63
C ARG A 74 4.65 -9.75 -15.43
N VAL A 75 4.42 -9.24 -14.22
CA VAL A 75 4.30 -10.08 -13.00
C VAL A 75 3.07 -10.99 -13.10
N SER A 76 1.92 -10.45 -13.53
CA SER A 76 0.70 -11.25 -13.75
C SER A 76 0.90 -12.29 -14.86
N ASP A 77 1.53 -11.91 -15.99
CA ASP A 77 1.82 -12.81 -17.10
C ASP A 77 2.79 -13.93 -16.71
N ALA A 78 3.63 -13.71 -15.67
CA ALA A 78 4.46 -14.75 -15.06
C ALA A 78 3.68 -15.71 -14.13
N GLY A 79 2.36 -15.54 -13.98
CA GLY A 79 1.47 -16.38 -13.19
C GLY A 79 1.31 -15.97 -11.73
N VAL A 80 1.73 -14.76 -11.36
CA VAL A 80 1.53 -14.21 -10.01
C VAL A 80 0.16 -13.52 -9.94
N ALA A 81 -0.67 -13.88 -8.98
CA ALA A 81 -1.93 -13.18 -8.73
C ALA A 81 -1.65 -11.81 -8.09
N LEU A 82 -2.06 -10.74 -8.77
CA LEU A 82 -1.94 -9.37 -8.26
C LEU A 82 -3.23 -8.93 -7.58
N PHE A 83 -3.07 -8.28 -6.41
CA PHE A 83 -4.16 -7.71 -5.64
C PHE A 83 -3.84 -6.27 -5.26
N TRP A 84 -4.85 -5.40 -5.31
CA TRP A 84 -4.71 -3.97 -5.05
C TRP A 84 -5.75 -3.52 -4.04
N ILE A 85 -5.30 -2.95 -2.93
CA ILE A 85 -6.11 -2.15 -2.01
C ILE A 85 -5.75 -0.69 -2.26
N ALA A 86 -6.75 0.16 -2.43
CA ALA A 86 -6.53 1.58 -2.70
C ALA A 86 -6.10 2.35 -1.45
N GLY A 87 -5.00 3.08 -1.55
CA GLY A 87 -4.56 4.03 -0.53
C GLY A 87 -5.27 5.38 -0.61
N ASN A 88 -4.79 6.34 0.15
CA ASN A 88 -5.36 7.69 0.14
C ASN A 88 -4.84 8.56 -1.02
N ARG A 89 -3.76 8.16 -1.68
CA ARG A 89 -3.18 8.84 -2.83
C ARG A 89 -3.70 8.31 -4.16
N ASP A 90 -4.03 7.02 -4.21
CA ASP A 90 -4.36 6.31 -5.44
C ASP A 90 -5.75 5.64 -5.43
N PHE A 91 -6.68 6.17 -4.64
CA PHE A 91 -8.05 5.64 -4.50
C PHE A 91 -8.94 5.78 -5.75
N LEU A 92 -8.45 6.45 -6.79
CA LEU A 92 -9.11 6.55 -8.09
C LEU A 92 -8.62 5.51 -9.10
N VAL A 93 -7.72 4.60 -8.70
CA VAL A 93 -7.40 3.41 -9.47
C VAL A 93 -8.67 2.60 -9.69
N GLY A 94 -8.97 2.27 -10.95
CA GLY A 94 -10.23 1.66 -11.36
C GLY A 94 -10.06 0.48 -12.29
N ASP A 95 -11.15 0.11 -12.95
CA ASP A 95 -11.25 -1.12 -13.75
C ASP A 95 -10.34 -1.14 -14.98
N VAL A 96 -10.02 0.03 -15.57
CA VAL A 96 -9.14 0.09 -16.76
C VAL A 96 -7.71 -0.22 -16.35
N PHE A 97 -7.24 0.32 -15.22
CA PHE A 97 -5.95 -0.04 -14.64
C PHE A 97 -5.91 -1.53 -14.25
N ALA A 98 -6.96 -2.00 -13.58
CA ALA A 98 -7.06 -3.41 -13.17
C ALA A 98 -6.97 -4.36 -14.36
N LYS A 99 -7.66 -4.07 -15.47
CA LYS A 99 -7.57 -4.84 -16.73
C LYS A 99 -6.18 -4.76 -17.36
N ALA A 100 -5.57 -3.58 -17.37
CA ALA A 100 -4.24 -3.39 -17.96
C ALA A 100 -3.17 -4.21 -17.23
N THR A 101 -3.25 -4.32 -15.90
CA THR A 101 -2.29 -5.01 -15.04
C THR A 101 -2.69 -6.45 -14.69
N GLN A 102 -3.96 -6.84 -14.94
CA GLN A 102 -4.61 -8.07 -14.44
C GLN A 102 -4.68 -8.10 -12.90
N ALA A 103 -4.68 -6.94 -12.25
CA ALA A 103 -4.85 -6.88 -10.80
C ALA A 103 -6.32 -7.05 -10.40
N THR A 104 -6.55 -7.69 -9.26
CA THR A 104 -7.85 -7.72 -8.60
C THR A 104 -7.92 -6.58 -7.60
N LEU A 105 -8.89 -5.67 -7.78
CA LEU A 105 -9.15 -4.60 -6.81
C LEU A 105 -9.88 -5.19 -5.61
N LEU A 106 -9.37 -4.93 -4.42
CA LEU A 106 -9.92 -5.39 -3.15
C LEU A 106 -10.51 -4.21 -2.35
N GLU A 107 -11.53 -4.53 -1.53
CA GLU A 107 -12.05 -3.59 -0.54
C GLU A 107 -11.04 -3.39 0.61
N ASP A 108 -11.13 -2.24 1.27
CA ASP A 108 -10.33 -1.93 2.47
C ASP A 108 -11.26 -1.81 3.71
N PRO A 109 -11.13 -2.70 4.71
CA PRO A 109 -10.19 -3.83 4.81
C PRO A 109 -10.67 -5.08 4.08
N THR A 110 -9.73 -5.94 3.66
CA THR A 110 -10.01 -7.28 3.13
C THR A 110 -9.50 -8.36 4.09
N ILE A 111 -10.25 -9.45 4.20
CA ILE A 111 -9.84 -10.65 4.94
C ILE A 111 -9.26 -11.65 3.96
N LEU A 112 -7.97 -11.92 4.11
CA LEU A 112 -7.27 -12.96 3.37
C LEU A 112 -7.25 -14.25 4.18
N GLN A 113 -7.76 -15.34 3.61
CA GLN A 113 -7.66 -16.67 4.18
C GLN A 113 -6.54 -17.43 3.49
N LEU A 114 -5.51 -17.82 4.23
CA LEU A 114 -4.42 -18.69 3.74
C LEU A 114 -4.24 -19.87 4.69
N GLY A 115 -4.64 -21.04 4.24
CA GLY A 115 -4.76 -22.21 5.12
C GLY A 115 -5.74 -21.95 6.27
N GLU A 116 -5.32 -22.23 7.49
CA GLU A 116 -6.12 -21.97 8.69
C GLU A 116 -5.98 -20.53 9.20
N ASN A 117 -5.00 -19.76 8.70
CA ASN A 117 -4.71 -18.41 9.15
C ASN A 117 -5.55 -17.37 8.42
N ARG A 118 -6.04 -16.39 9.18
CA ARG A 118 -6.78 -15.23 8.65
C ARG A 118 -5.98 -13.97 8.90
N TYR A 119 -5.77 -13.22 7.81
CA TYR A 119 -5.04 -11.96 7.81
C TYR A 119 -5.98 -10.83 7.43
N ILE A 120 -5.92 -9.73 8.15
CA ILE A 120 -6.57 -8.48 7.75
C ILE A 120 -5.55 -7.72 6.91
N LEU A 121 -5.93 -7.37 5.68
CA LEU A 121 -5.17 -6.49 4.82
C LEU A 121 -5.87 -5.14 4.75
N SER A 122 -5.14 -4.07 4.93
CA SER A 122 -5.67 -2.70 4.88
C SER A 122 -4.57 -1.75 4.40
N HIS A 123 -4.95 -0.63 3.77
CA HIS A 123 -4.00 0.45 3.63
C HIS A 123 -3.65 1.02 5.02
N GLY A 124 -4.63 1.25 5.88
CA GLY A 124 -4.43 1.68 7.27
C GLY A 124 -4.99 3.07 7.58
N ASP A 125 -5.22 3.90 6.59
CA ASP A 125 -5.68 5.29 6.74
C ASP A 125 -7.00 5.42 7.51
N GLN A 126 -7.91 4.46 7.35
CA GLN A 126 -9.18 4.42 8.09
C GLN A 126 -9.01 4.16 9.59
N LEU A 127 -7.84 3.67 10.02
CA LEU A 127 -7.54 3.39 11.42
C LEU A 127 -6.98 4.60 12.17
N CYS A 128 -6.59 5.67 11.45
CA CYS A 128 -6.12 6.93 12.02
C CYS A 128 -7.33 7.81 12.42
N THR A 129 -8.15 7.28 13.34
CA THR A 129 -9.45 7.91 13.70
C THR A 129 -9.31 9.18 14.52
N ASP A 130 -8.14 9.47 15.05
CA ASP A 130 -7.85 10.69 15.79
C ASP A 130 -7.68 11.91 14.86
N ASP A 131 -7.38 11.69 13.57
CA ASP A 131 -7.42 12.72 12.53
C ASP A 131 -8.85 12.88 11.98
N VAL A 132 -9.69 13.55 12.76
CA VAL A 132 -11.12 13.75 12.43
C VAL A 132 -11.28 14.50 11.10
N ALA A 133 -10.41 15.47 10.81
CA ALA A 133 -10.48 16.24 9.56
C ALA A 133 -10.19 15.36 8.35
N TYR A 134 -9.16 14.53 8.43
CA TYR A 134 -8.85 13.56 7.39
C TYR A 134 -9.97 12.52 7.22
N GLN A 135 -10.51 11.96 8.31
CA GLN A 135 -11.59 10.97 8.23
C GLN A 135 -12.85 11.54 7.56
N HIS A 136 -13.17 12.80 7.83
CA HIS A 136 -14.28 13.49 7.15
C HIS A 136 -14.01 13.63 5.64
N PHE A 137 -12.83 14.11 5.27
CA PHE A 137 -12.39 14.20 3.87
C PHE A 137 -12.43 12.83 3.19
N ARG A 138 -11.85 11.80 3.81
CA ARG A 138 -11.84 10.42 3.31
C ARG A 138 -13.26 9.92 3.01
N THR A 139 -14.16 10.09 3.96
CA THR A 139 -15.58 9.68 3.80
C THR A 139 -16.24 10.36 2.61
N GLN A 140 -15.95 11.64 2.40
CA GLN A 140 -16.50 12.42 1.30
C GLN A 140 -15.97 11.96 -0.07
N VAL A 141 -14.64 11.84 -0.23
CA VAL A 141 -14.03 11.54 -1.53
C VAL A 141 -14.17 10.07 -1.95
N ARG A 142 -14.45 9.18 -1.01
CA ARG A 142 -14.72 7.76 -1.30
C ARG A 142 -16.15 7.48 -1.76
N GLN A 143 -17.06 8.46 -1.68
CA GLN A 143 -18.43 8.30 -2.18
C GLN A 143 -18.44 8.16 -3.71
N SER A 144 -19.27 7.24 -4.23
CA SER A 144 -19.41 7.01 -5.66
C SER A 144 -19.81 8.27 -6.43
N ALA A 145 -20.72 9.07 -5.86
CA ALA A 145 -21.16 10.33 -6.46
C ALA A 145 -20.00 11.33 -6.62
N TRP A 146 -19.14 11.46 -5.59
CA TRP A 146 -17.97 12.31 -5.66
C TRP A 146 -16.96 11.80 -6.70
N LYS A 147 -16.65 10.50 -6.69
CA LYS A 147 -15.75 9.90 -7.67
C LYS A 147 -16.22 10.12 -9.10
N THR A 148 -17.51 9.88 -9.36
CA THR A 148 -18.12 10.08 -10.69
C THR A 148 -18.01 11.54 -11.13
N ALA A 149 -18.38 12.49 -10.27
CA ALA A 149 -18.29 13.92 -10.59
C ALA A 149 -16.85 14.39 -10.80
N PHE A 150 -15.91 13.88 -10.01
CA PHE A 150 -14.49 14.21 -10.15
C PHE A 150 -13.90 13.65 -11.44
N LEU A 151 -14.14 12.39 -11.76
CA LEU A 151 -13.65 11.72 -12.95
C LEU A 151 -14.26 12.24 -14.26
N ALA A 152 -15.44 12.89 -14.19
CA ALA A 152 -16.05 13.58 -15.34
C ALA A 152 -15.29 14.86 -15.78
N ARG A 153 -14.40 15.40 -14.94
CA ARG A 153 -13.55 16.56 -15.27
C ARG A 153 -12.41 16.16 -16.20
N PRO A 154 -11.91 17.09 -17.03
CA PRO A 154 -10.68 16.87 -17.81
C PRO A 154 -9.51 16.44 -16.93
N LEU A 155 -8.66 15.52 -17.40
CA LEU A 155 -7.51 15.01 -16.64
C LEU A 155 -6.59 16.11 -16.13
N ALA A 156 -6.31 17.14 -16.94
CA ALA A 156 -5.48 18.27 -16.54
C ALA A 156 -6.05 19.01 -15.32
N GLU A 157 -7.36 19.28 -15.31
CA GLU A 157 -8.05 19.94 -14.21
C GLU A 157 -7.98 19.10 -12.93
N ARG A 158 -8.16 17.77 -13.05
CA ARG A 158 -8.04 16.84 -11.90
C ARG A 158 -6.63 16.86 -11.30
N LYS A 159 -5.59 16.88 -12.15
CA LYS A 159 -4.20 16.98 -11.69
C LYS A 159 -3.93 18.30 -10.97
N GLU A 160 -4.44 19.41 -11.45
CA GLU A 160 -4.33 20.71 -10.78
C GLU A 160 -5.02 20.72 -9.40
N ILE A 161 -6.24 20.16 -9.31
CA ILE A 161 -6.98 20.04 -8.05
C ILE A 161 -6.19 19.19 -7.05
N ILE A 162 -5.66 18.02 -7.47
CA ILE A 162 -4.86 17.14 -6.62
C ILE A 162 -3.59 17.87 -6.15
N ALA A 163 -2.89 18.57 -7.02
CA ALA A 163 -1.71 19.34 -6.67
C ALA A 163 -2.02 20.42 -5.60
N GLY A 164 -3.15 21.12 -5.76
CA GLY A 164 -3.63 22.09 -4.75
C GLY A 164 -3.93 21.46 -3.41
N MET A 165 -4.63 20.32 -3.38
CA MET A 165 -4.92 19.57 -2.16
C MET A 165 -3.64 19.10 -1.44
N ARG A 166 -2.63 18.65 -2.21
CA ARG A 166 -1.33 18.23 -1.66
C ARG A 166 -0.58 19.39 -1.01
N MET A 167 -0.52 20.54 -1.66
CA MET A 167 0.11 21.73 -1.08
C MET A 167 -0.55 22.12 0.25
N GLN A 168 -1.87 22.09 0.32
CA GLN A 168 -2.62 22.38 1.55
C GLN A 168 -2.31 21.35 2.65
N SER A 169 -2.27 20.04 2.32
CA SER A 169 -1.94 18.99 3.27
C SER A 169 -0.52 19.13 3.82
N GLN A 170 0.46 19.40 2.96
CA GLN A 170 1.85 19.63 3.36
C GLN A 170 2.00 20.87 4.26
N GLN A 171 1.27 21.94 3.95
CA GLN A 171 1.26 23.14 4.77
C GLN A 171 0.64 22.88 6.15
N HIS A 172 -0.44 22.10 6.18
CA HIS A 172 -1.09 21.70 7.44
C HIS A 172 -0.15 20.84 8.29
N GLN A 173 0.54 19.85 7.72
CA GLN A 173 1.53 19.03 8.41
C GLN A 173 2.71 19.84 8.95
N LYS A 174 3.25 20.80 8.17
CA LYS A 174 4.34 21.68 8.61
C LYS A 174 3.93 22.58 9.79
N ASN A 175 2.68 23.01 9.83
CA ASN A 175 2.17 23.85 10.91
C ASN A 175 1.88 23.07 12.19
N GLN A 176 1.79 21.74 12.11
CA GLN A 176 1.51 20.84 13.24
C GLN A 176 2.76 20.12 13.76
N LEU A 177 3.96 20.69 13.65
CA LEU A 177 5.25 20.11 14.07
C LEU A 177 5.38 19.83 15.59
N ASP A 178 4.29 19.45 16.26
CA ASP A 178 4.26 19.03 17.66
C ASP A 178 4.13 17.50 17.76
N LYS A 179 4.72 16.91 18.82
CA LYS A 179 4.58 15.49 19.19
C LYS A 179 3.12 15.00 19.25
N HIS A 180 2.17 15.94 19.35
CA HIS A 180 0.74 15.66 19.30
C HIS A 180 0.29 15.30 17.89
N ALA A 181 0.80 15.97 16.86
CA ALA A 181 0.53 15.69 15.46
C ALA A 181 1.03 14.29 15.02
N GLU A 182 2.22 13.91 15.48
CA GLU A 182 2.75 12.58 15.20
C GLU A 182 1.85 11.45 15.73
N ARG A 183 1.18 11.68 16.87
CA ARG A 183 0.28 10.69 17.48
C ARG A 183 -1.07 10.63 16.77
N ILE A 184 -1.57 11.75 16.25
CA ILE A 184 -2.82 11.83 15.49
C ILE A 184 -2.69 11.09 14.14
N MET A 185 -1.50 11.08 13.56
CA MET A 185 -1.21 10.42 12.27
C MET A 185 -0.96 8.91 12.38
N ASP A 186 -0.92 8.34 13.59
CA ASP A 186 -0.80 6.88 13.77
C ASP A 186 -2.19 6.22 13.91
N VAL A 187 -2.22 4.91 13.75
CA VAL A 187 -3.46 4.15 13.94
C VAL A 187 -3.93 4.22 15.38
N ASN A 188 -5.21 4.47 15.58
CA ASN A 188 -5.81 4.50 16.92
C ASN A 188 -5.90 3.07 17.49
N PRO A 189 -5.36 2.79 18.70
CA PRO A 189 -5.36 1.46 19.28
C PRO A 189 -6.76 0.85 19.47
N ALA A 190 -7.77 1.68 19.79
CA ALA A 190 -9.14 1.20 19.95
C ALA A 190 -9.75 0.80 18.60
N ALA A 191 -9.46 1.55 17.51
CA ALA A 191 -9.88 1.21 16.16
C ALA A 191 -9.25 -0.12 15.69
N VAL A 192 -7.97 -0.34 15.98
CA VAL A 192 -7.28 -1.60 15.69
C VAL A 192 -7.91 -2.76 16.45
N THR A 193 -8.16 -2.59 17.76
CA THR A 193 -8.81 -3.61 18.60
C THR A 193 -10.21 -3.95 18.09
N ALA A 194 -11.01 -2.94 17.74
CA ALA A 194 -12.34 -3.13 17.17
C ALA A 194 -12.28 -3.87 15.81
N LEU A 195 -11.26 -3.61 15.00
CA LEU A 195 -11.05 -4.30 13.73
C LEU A 195 -10.76 -5.80 13.96
N PHE A 196 -9.86 -6.15 14.86
CA PHE A 196 -9.60 -7.54 15.22
C PHE A 196 -10.86 -8.25 15.72
N SER A 197 -11.60 -7.63 16.64
CA SER A 197 -12.83 -8.22 17.20
C SER A 197 -13.88 -8.48 16.12
N ARG A 198 -14.08 -7.51 15.23
CA ARG A 198 -15.09 -7.57 14.14
C ARG A 198 -14.78 -8.65 13.10
N THR A 199 -13.49 -8.89 12.85
CA THR A 199 -13.07 -9.79 11.77
C THR A 199 -12.73 -11.21 12.23
N ALA A 200 -12.67 -11.44 13.54
CA ALA A 200 -12.19 -12.68 14.14
C ALA A 200 -10.84 -13.13 13.57
N SER A 201 -9.97 -12.17 13.28
CA SER A 201 -8.61 -12.39 12.77
C SER A 201 -7.59 -11.98 13.84
N THR A 202 -6.39 -12.56 13.76
CA THR A 202 -5.33 -12.29 14.74
C THR A 202 -4.14 -11.55 14.15
N THR A 203 -4.11 -11.37 12.82
CA THR A 203 -2.99 -10.70 12.15
C THR A 203 -3.50 -9.59 11.24
N LEU A 204 -2.96 -8.37 11.42
CA LEU A 204 -3.20 -7.20 10.59
C LEU A 204 -1.90 -6.82 9.86
N ILE A 205 -1.98 -6.61 8.55
CA ILE A 205 -0.90 -6.10 7.71
C ILE A 205 -1.40 -4.79 7.09
N HIS A 206 -0.69 -3.69 7.30
CA HIS A 206 -1.08 -2.38 6.77
C HIS A 206 0.12 -1.46 6.51
N GLY A 207 -0.10 -0.37 5.78
CA GLY A 207 0.83 0.70 5.47
C GLY A 207 0.47 2.03 6.13
N HIS A 208 0.48 3.09 5.33
CA HIS A 208 0.00 4.45 5.57
C HIS A 208 0.80 5.28 6.58
N THR A 209 1.15 4.71 7.73
CA THR A 209 1.75 5.49 8.83
C THR A 209 3.23 5.76 8.66
N HIS A 210 3.90 5.12 7.70
CA HIS A 210 5.35 5.20 7.46
C HIS A 210 6.18 4.89 8.73
N ARG A 211 5.67 3.96 9.57
CA ARG A 211 6.32 3.53 10.83
C ARG A 211 6.50 2.02 10.80
N PRO A 212 7.40 1.52 9.94
CA PRO A 212 7.58 0.09 9.76
C PRO A 212 7.91 -0.60 11.07
N GLY A 213 7.22 -1.71 11.35
CA GLY A 213 7.43 -2.42 12.60
C GLY A 213 6.52 -3.64 12.75
N SER A 214 6.82 -4.43 13.76
CA SER A 214 6.02 -5.59 14.17
C SER A 214 5.57 -5.39 15.61
N HIS A 215 4.26 -5.30 15.82
CA HIS A 215 3.64 -5.14 17.13
C HIS A 215 2.98 -6.47 17.50
N LEU A 216 3.58 -7.17 18.45
CA LEU A 216 3.18 -8.50 18.85
C LEU A 216 2.60 -8.44 20.26
N ASN A 217 1.36 -8.88 20.42
CA ASN A 217 0.71 -9.11 21.71
C ASN A 217 0.47 -10.62 21.88
N GLU A 218 -0.05 -11.03 23.02
CA GLU A 218 -0.32 -12.45 23.31
C GLU A 218 -1.22 -13.12 22.27
N THR A 219 -2.21 -12.40 21.75
CA THR A 219 -3.24 -12.93 20.84
C THR A 219 -3.28 -12.30 19.46
N THR A 220 -2.63 -11.15 19.26
CA THR A 220 -2.70 -10.40 18.01
C THR A 220 -1.34 -9.94 17.52
N ARG A 221 -1.21 -9.81 16.19
CA ARG A 221 0.00 -9.37 15.51
C ARG A 221 -0.37 -8.25 14.52
N ARG A 222 0.33 -7.13 14.57
CA ARG A 222 0.18 -6.03 13.62
C ARG A 222 1.52 -5.75 12.97
N TYR A 223 1.54 -5.85 11.66
CA TYR A 223 2.70 -5.57 10.82
C TYR A 223 2.46 -4.29 10.05
N VAL A 224 3.31 -3.29 10.26
CA VAL A 224 3.31 -2.03 9.50
C VAL A 224 4.35 -2.16 8.40
N LEU A 225 3.94 -1.97 7.14
CA LEU A 225 4.83 -2.02 5.99
C LEU A 225 5.75 -0.79 5.95
N SER A 226 6.86 -0.91 5.24
CA SER A 226 7.79 0.20 5.01
C SER A 226 7.26 1.10 3.89
N ASP A 227 7.39 2.40 4.08
CA ASP A 227 7.40 3.35 2.99
C ASP A 227 8.68 3.20 2.16
N TRP A 228 8.63 3.62 0.88
CA TRP A 228 9.76 3.52 -0.03
C TRP A 228 10.28 4.91 -0.39
N ASP A 229 11.57 5.13 -0.12
CA ASP A 229 12.29 6.33 -0.49
C ASP A 229 13.77 5.99 -0.63
N VAL A 230 14.21 5.75 -1.84
CA VAL A 230 15.60 5.42 -2.18
C VAL A 230 16.34 6.64 -2.72
N ASP A 231 15.59 7.65 -3.15
CA ASP A 231 16.13 8.92 -3.67
C ASP A 231 16.71 9.81 -2.57
N HIS A 232 16.31 9.63 -1.32
CA HIS A 232 16.83 10.36 -0.17
C HIS A 232 17.55 9.45 0.81
N HIS A 233 18.44 9.99 1.62
CA HIS A 233 19.19 9.23 2.62
C HIS A 233 18.71 9.52 4.05
N PRO A 234 18.60 8.47 4.90
CA PRO A 234 18.88 7.07 4.62
C PRO A 234 17.79 6.45 3.71
N ALA A 235 18.21 5.61 2.76
CA ALA A 235 17.28 4.91 1.86
C ALA A 235 16.33 4.01 2.68
N ARG A 236 15.04 4.06 2.34
CA ARG A 236 13.97 3.25 2.97
C ARG A 236 13.25 2.44 1.90
N GLY A 237 12.68 1.33 2.32
CA GLY A 237 11.88 0.45 1.48
C GLY A 237 12.00 -1.00 1.92
N GLY A 238 11.09 -1.81 1.42
CA GLY A 238 11.10 -3.23 1.72
C GLY A 238 9.72 -3.86 1.61
N TRP A 239 9.66 -5.13 1.92
CA TRP A 239 8.43 -5.90 1.83
C TRP A 239 8.27 -6.90 2.97
N LEU A 240 7.06 -7.33 3.18
CA LEU A 240 6.74 -8.45 4.05
C LEU A 240 6.46 -9.68 3.18
N ALA A 241 7.01 -10.83 3.52
CA ALA A 241 6.84 -12.09 2.81
C ALA A 241 6.18 -13.14 3.71
N LEU A 242 5.05 -13.68 3.27
CA LEU A 242 4.42 -14.84 3.91
C LEU A 242 4.97 -16.12 3.28
N GLN A 243 5.54 -16.95 4.13
CA GLN A 243 6.13 -18.23 3.73
C GLN A 243 5.09 -19.36 3.83
N GLN A 244 5.37 -20.48 3.20
CA GLN A 244 4.47 -21.65 3.17
C GLN A 244 4.20 -22.24 4.57
N ASP A 245 5.12 -22.07 5.51
CA ASP A 245 4.97 -22.49 6.92
C ASP A 245 4.16 -21.50 7.77
N GLY A 246 3.67 -20.40 7.17
CA GLY A 246 2.91 -19.36 7.84
C GLY A 246 3.78 -18.28 8.51
N SER A 247 5.10 -18.36 8.42
CA SER A 247 5.99 -17.32 8.93
C SER A 247 5.92 -16.07 8.07
N LEU A 248 6.01 -14.90 8.73
CA LEU A 248 6.09 -13.58 8.08
C LEU A 248 7.51 -13.04 8.28
N LEU A 249 8.22 -12.87 7.17
CA LEU A 249 9.60 -12.37 7.14
C LEU A 249 9.62 -10.98 6.52
N ARG A 250 10.38 -10.08 7.15
CA ARG A 250 10.56 -8.72 6.65
C ARG A 250 11.89 -8.63 5.88
N TYR A 251 11.84 -7.96 4.74
CA TYR A 251 13.00 -7.68 3.91
C TYR A 251 13.15 -6.18 3.71
N ASN A 252 14.39 -5.71 3.64
CA ASN A 252 14.71 -4.35 3.22
C ASN A 252 14.69 -4.22 1.69
N VAL A 253 14.89 -3.00 1.18
CA VAL A 253 14.89 -2.70 -0.26
C VAL A 253 16.01 -3.41 -1.04
N THR A 254 17.08 -3.81 -0.38
CA THR A 254 18.20 -4.58 -0.99
C THR A 254 17.96 -6.09 -1.03
N GLY A 255 16.88 -6.56 -0.36
CA GLY A 255 16.52 -7.97 -0.30
C GLY A 255 17.11 -8.74 0.88
N ASP A 256 17.69 -8.04 1.85
CA ASP A 256 18.17 -8.66 3.08
C ASP A 256 17.02 -8.89 4.06
N CYS A 257 16.98 -10.07 4.67
CA CYS A 257 16.02 -10.36 5.74
C CYS A 257 16.42 -9.61 7.01
N ILE A 258 15.47 -8.82 7.57
CA ILE A 258 15.70 -7.91 8.72
C ILE A 258 14.80 -8.22 9.91
N THR A 259 14.26 -9.45 10.00
CA THR A 259 13.41 -9.91 11.12
C THR A 259 14.17 -10.12 12.40
#